data_a0a33195b62d125f03fd57c2f3c87e78
#
_entry.id   a0a33195b62d125f03fd57c2f3c87e78
#
_cell.length_a   1.000
_cell.length_b   1.000
_cell.length_c   1.000
_cell.angle_alpha   90.00
_cell.angle_beta   90.00
_cell.angle_gamma   90.00
#
_symmetry.space_group_name_H-M   'P 1'
#
loop_
_entity.id
_entity.type
_entity.pdbx_description
1 polymer ?
#
loop_
_entity_poly.entity_id
_entity_poly.type
_entity_poly.pdbx_seq_one_letter_code
_entity_poly.pdbx_strand_id
1 'polypeptide(L)'
;MASPVDKRLLSLIPPVSRLIARAGVTQAASIVLVLARGVLIGWVAAQAIIQTAELGAPQWDDLLWPVIALVAVVVLHGVVSHVAKRQGSRSVGDVVDTLRVKALDALRRRDPRQVQEESAHWRTVLTDGIAEFRPYLSEFLPSLVALVLATPAALLVVFFFDPLSGMLAVITLPLIPLFMVLIGKLTATHTERRLRVTSALGGQLADLLSGAVTLRSLGAVRQPSRQLRSTGEAHEKATMGVLRLAFLSSFALEFLATLSVALVAVNIGLRLVYGEMGLVAGLIVLIIIPEVYNPVRQVGQNYHAAADGLSAAEEILDLLESDVPAPAGGYLSPTADAAVTADDLSIDGRDGVRPAHLSFTARPGTVTVLYGPNGSGKSTVFLAVLGMLPDAAVTGRVSAPPTDQIAYLPARPVLAPGTVASNTTLLGAQPALAGSAAAEVGLDLPPEHAVYDAGRGVSAGQGQRIALARALARADGGAPVLLLDEPSAHLSPELVAELADALLARAARGDAVIIASHDDRMVAIADEVVHL
;
A
#
# COMPACT_ATOMS: atom_id res chain seq x y z
N MET A 1 16.64 -4.40 16.22
CA MET A 1 15.18 -4.33 16.41
C MET A 1 14.77 -2.90 16.11
N ALA A 2 14.00 -2.68 15.06
CA ALA A 2 13.39 -1.38 14.80
C ALA A 2 12.53 -0.97 16.01
N SER A 3 12.42 0.33 16.27
CA SER A 3 11.54 0.82 17.34
C SER A 3 10.10 0.37 17.03
N PRO A 4 9.30 -0.03 18.02
CA PRO A 4 7.94 -0.52 17.79
C PRO A 4 7.02 0.53 17.13
N VAL A 5 7.43 1.78 17.12
CA VAL A 5 6.79 2.89 16.39
C VAL A 5 7.89 3.62 15.62
N ASP A 6 7.81 3.58 14.29
CA ASP A 6 8.72 4.34 13.44
C ASP A 6 8.38 5.84 13.56
N LYS A 7 9.37 6.66 13.99
CA LYS A 7 9.20 8.11 14.13
C LYS A 7 8.87 8.80 12.80
N ARG A 8 9.29 8.20 11.69
CA ARG A 8 9.01 8.69 10.33
C ARG A 8 7.51 8.68 10.02
N LEU A 9 6.78 7.66 10.52
CA LEU A 9 5.32 7.61 10.39
C LEU A 9 4.65 8.84 11.00
N LEU A 10 5.14 9.33 12.13
CA LEU A 10 4.57 10.49 12.82
C LEU A 10 4.85 11.81 12.08
N SER A 11 6.05 11.95 11.50
CA SER A 11 6.46 13.16 10.78
C SER A 11 5.88 13.24 9.37
N LEU A 12 5.91 12.12 8.64
CA LEU A 12 5.48 12.07 7.24
C LEU A 12 3.96 11.92 7.07
N ILE A 13 3.27 11.34 8.09
CA ILE A 13 1.84 11.02 8.01
C ILE A 13 1.09 11.61 9.22
N PRO A 14 0.72 12.90 9.19
CA PRO A 14 0.06 13.58 10.32
C PRO A 14 -1.20 12.89 10.86
N PRO A 15 -2.04 12.20 10.06
CA PRO A 15 -3.17 11.42 10.60
C PRO A 15 -2.79 10.36 11.63
N VAL A 16 -1.56 9.80 11.63
CA VAL A 16 -1.09 8.80 12.61
C VAL A 16 -1.06 9.38 14.03
N SER A 17 -0.60 10.62 14.21
CA SER A 17 -0.57 11.26 15.52
C SER A 17 -1.98 11.43 16.10
N ARG A 18 -2.95 11.78 15.26
CA ARG A 18 -4.37 11.88 15.65
C ARG A 18 -4.98 10.52 15.98
N LEU A 19 -4.59 9.47 15.25
CA LEU A 19 -4.99 8.09 15.53
C LEU A 19 -4.50 7.68 16.93
N ILE A 20 -3.21 7.88 17.23
CA ILE A 20 -2.61 7.52 18.53
C ILE A 20 -3.25 8.33 19.67
N ALA A 21 -3.46 9.64 19.49
CA ALA A 21 -4.09 10.48 20.52
C ALA A 21 -5.53 10.03 20.81
N ARG A 22 -6.34 9.75 19.79
CA ARG A 22 -7.71 9.24 19.95
C ARG A 22 -7.72 7.86 20.59
N ALA A 23 -6.84 6.96 20.16
CA ALA A 23 -6.66 5.65 20.77
C ALA A 23 -6.29 5.79 22.25
N GLY A 24 -5.39 6.72 22.60
CA GLY A 24 -5.02 7.00 24.00
C GLY A 24 -6.20 7.42 24.88
N VAL A 25 -6.99 8.38 24.41
CA VAL A 25 -8.17 8.86 25.16
C VAL A 25 -9.23 7.77 25.34
N THR A 26 -9.57 7.06 24.26
CA THR A 26 -10.59 6.00 24.32
C THR A 26 -10.11 4.82 25.15
N GLN A 27 -8.82 4.49 25.09
CA GLN A 27 -8.23 3.42 25.87
C GLN A 27 -8.19 3.79 27.36
N ALA A 28 -7.81 5.03 27.72
CA ALA A 28 -7.84 5.50 29.10
C ALA A 28 -9.25 5.41 29.71
N ALA A 29 -10.26 5.87 28.96
CA ALA A 29 -11.66 5.74 29.39
C ALA A 29 -12.09 4.27 29.57
N SER A 30 -11.73 3.40 28.61
CA SER A 30 -12.02 1.96 28.68
C SER A 30 -11.37 1.30 29.90
N ILE A 31 -10.11 1.63 30.21
CA ILE A 31 -9.37 1.09 31.37
C ILE A 31 -10.07 1.44 32.68
N VAL A 32 -10.44 2.71 32.87
CA VAL A 32 -11.15 3.15 34.06
C VAL A 32 -12.45 2.35 34.23
N LEU A 33 -13.21 2.15 33.16
CA LEU A 33 -14.46 1.40 33.21
C LEU A 33 -14.24 -0.11 33.45
N VAL A 34 -13.20 -0.71 32.88
CA VAL A 34 -12.86 -2.13 33.13
C VAL A 34 -12.44 -2.34 34.56
N LEU A 35 -11.59 -1.47 35.12
CA LEU A 35 -11.18 -1.56 36.53
C LEU A 35 -12.34 -1.30 37.50
N ALA A 36 -13.17 -0.28 37.22
CA ALA A 36 -14.38 -0.02 38.00
C ALA A 36 -15.33 -1.22 37.97
N ARG A 37 -15.53 -1.83 36.80
CA ARG A 37 -16.32 -3.07 36.68
C ARG A 37 -15.74 -4.19 37.54
N GLY A 38 -14.41 -4.41 37.47
CA GLY A 38 -13.73 -5.45 38.27
C GLY A 38 -13.90 -5.24 39.77
N VAL A 39 -13.72 -4.00 40.26
CA VAL A 39 -13.91 -3.65 41.67
C VAL A 39 -15.37 -3.87 42.09
N LEU A 40 -16.35 -3.39 41.30
CA LEU A 40 -17.77 -3.55 41.60
C LEU A 40 -18.19 -5.01 41.60
N ILE A 41 -17.75 -5.84 40.67
CA ILE A 41 -18.05 -7.28 40.66
C ILE A 41 -17.48 -7.95 41.92
N GLY A 42 -16.20 -7.69 42.25
CA GLY A 42 -15.55 -8.26 43.40
C GLY A 42 -16.23 -7.84 44.71
N TRP A 43 -16.62 -6.58 44.82
CA TRP A 43 -17.32 -6.06 46.01
C TRP A 43 -18.73 -6.65 46.15
N VAL A 44 -19.54 -6.64 45.08
CA VAL A 44 -20.91 -7.19 45.11
C VAL A 44 -20.89 -8.69 45.43
N ALA A 45 -19.97 -9.44 44.82
CA ALA A 45 -19.84 -10.87 45.10
C ALA A 45 -19.43 -11.14 46.57
N ALA A 46 -18.47 -10.37 47.08
CA ALA A 46 -18.03 -10.51 48.46
C ALA A 46 -19.17 -10.20 49.47
N GLN A 47 -19.89 -9.10 49.26
CA GLN A 47 -21.01 -8.71 50.11
C GLN A 47 -22.15 -9.74 50.08
N ALA A 48 -22.49 -10.25 48.90
CA ALA A 48 -23.50 -11.29 48.76
C ALA A 48 -23.12 -12.57 49.52
N ILE A 49 -21.84 -12.98 49.49
CA ILE A 49 -21.34 -14.15 50.22
C ILE A 49 -21.38 -13.90 51.73
N ILE A 50 -20.89 -12.73 52.21
CA ILE A 50 -20.86 -12.38 53.65
C ILE A 50 -22.28 -12.33 54.20
N GLN A 51 -23.20 -11.61 53.54
CA GLN A 51 -24.59 -11.51 53.98
C GLN A 51 -25.31 -12.87 54.00
N THR A 52 -25.04 -13.73 53.00
CA THR A 52 -25.61 -15.08 52.97
C THR A 52 -25.08 -15.92 54.13
N ALA A 53 -23.80 -15.79 54.49
CA ALA A 53 -23.21 -16.51 55.61
C ALA A 53 -23.72 -16.02 56.98
N GLU A 54 -23.96 -14.70 57.13
CA GLU A 54 -24.37 -14.10 58.39
C GLU A 54 -25.91 -14.11 58.59
N LEU A 55 -26.67 -13.85 57.51
CA LEU A 55 -28.11 -13.59 57.56
C LEU A 55 -28.95 -14.68 56.88
N GLY A 56 -28.32 -15.69 56.30
CA GLY A 56 -29.00 -16.76 55.57
C GLY A 56 -29.47 -16.41 54.13
N ALA A 57 -29.50 -15.13 53.79
CA ALA A 57 -29.86 -14.65 52.46
C ALA A 57 -29.27 -13.25 52.21
N PRO A 58 -28.94 -12.89 50.96
CA PRO A 58 -28.47 -11.56 50.61
C PRO A 58 -29.58 -10.51 50.77
N GLN A 59 -29.26 -9.36 51.37
CA GLN A 59 -30.17 -8.21 51.46
C GLN A 59 -30.12 -7.39 50.17
N TRP A 60 -31.19 -7.47 49.41
CA TRP A 60 -31.27 -6.81 48.11
C TRP A 60 -31.22 -5.28 48.17
N ASP A 61 -31.69 -4.69 49.28
CA ASP A 61 -31.69 -3.23 49.46
C ASP A 61 -30.27 -2.65 49.48
N ASP A 62 -29.30 -3.36 50.05
CA ASP A 62 -27.90 -2.94 50.12
C ASP A 62 -27.15 -3.21 48.81
N LEU A 63 -27.55 -4.25 48.07
CA LEU A 63 -26.89 -4.65 46.82
C LEU A 63 -27.45 -3.93 45.58
N LEU A 64 -28.65 -3.35 45.65
CA LEU A 64 -29.36 -2.78 44.52
C LEU A 64 -28.56 -1.66 43.85
N TRP A 65 -28.07 -0.69 44.61
CA TRP A 65 -27.30 0.44 44.06
C TRP A 65 -25.95 0.03 43.43
N PRO A 66 -25.12 -0.83 44.06
CA PRO A 66 -23.91 -1.35 43.45
C PRO A 66 -24.18 -2.15 42.17
N VAL A 67 -25.25 -2.92 42.10
CA VAL A 67 -25.66 -3.67 40.89
C VAL A 67 -26.10 -2.71 39.80
N ILE A 68 -26.88 -1.68 40.12
CA ILE A 68 -27.25 -0.64 39.14
C ILE A 68 -25.99 0.07 38.61
N ALA A 69 -25.05 0.43 39.52
CA ALA A 69 -23.78 1.03 39.14
C ALA A 69 -22.95 0.10 38.22
N LEU A 70 -22.92 -1.20 38.53
CA LEU A 70 -22.26 -2.21 37.69
C LEU A 70 -22.86 -2.27 36.28
N VAL A 71 -24.20 -2.32 36.20
CA VAL A 71 -24.91 -2.32 34.89
C VAL A 71 -24.60 -1.04 34.13
N ALA A 72 -24.62 0.12 34.76
CA ALA A 72 -24.29 1.39 34.14
C ALA A 72 -22.85 1.41 33.60
N VAL A 73 -21.87 0.91 34.39
CA VAL A 73 -20.46 0.81 33.96
C VAL A 73 -20.30 -0.14 32.76
N VAL A 74 -21.00 -1.29 32.77
CA VAL A 74 -20.95 -2.25 31.67
C VAL A 74 -21.54 -1.65 30.39
N VAL A 75 -22.69 -0.98 30.47
CA VAL A 75 -23.33 -0.31 29.33
C VAL A 75 -22.41 0.81 28.80
N LEU A 76 -21.88 1.65 29.70
CA LEU A 76 -20.98 2.74 29.31
C LEU A 76 -19.70 2.20 28.65
N HIS A 77 -19.12 1.11 29.19
CA HIS A 77 -17.98 0.43 28.56
C HIS A 77 -18.32 -0.09 27.16
N GLY A 78 -19.51 -0.66 26.98
CA GLY A 78 -20.00 -1.10 25.66
C GLY A 78 -20.08 0.07 24.66
N VAL A 79 -20.63 1.21 25.10
CA VAL A 79 -20.72 2.42 24.27
C VAL A 79 -19.32 2.97 23.92
N VAL A 80 -18.44 3.11 24.91
CA VAL A 80 -17.06 3.59 24.69
C VAL A 80 -16.31 2.66 23.73
N SER A 81 -16.41 1.35 23.91
CA SER A 81 -15.77 0.36 23.02
C SER A 81 -16.32 0.43 21.59
N HIS A 82 -17.63 0.61 21.44
CA HIS A 82 -18.25 0.77 20.12
C HIS A 82 -17.75 2.04 19.41
N VAL A 83 -17.75 3.16 20.11
CA VAL A 83 -17.26 4.45 19.61
C VAL A 83 -15.78 4.37 19.26
N ALA A 84 -14.95 3.76 20.11
CA ALA A 84 -13.53 3.54 19.89
C ALA A 84 -13.26 2.74 18.60
N LYS A 85 -13.96 1.62 18.41
CA LYS A 85 -13.83 0.81 17.17
C LYS A 85 -14.23 1.58 15.93
N ARG A 86 -15.34 2.30 15.97
CA ARG A 86 -15.83 3.09 14.84
C ARG A 86 -14.89 4.24 14.47
N GLN A 87 -14.37 4.95 15.46
CA GLN A 87 -13.40 6.04 15.25
C GLN A 87 -12.05 5.50 14.78
N GLY A 88 -11.60 4.38 15.37
CA GLY A 88 -10.38 3.70 14.96
C GLY A 88 -10.40 3.32 13.48
N SER A 89 -11.45 2.64 13.02
CA SER A 89 -11.58 2.24 11.61
C SER A 89 -11.54 3.41 10.64
N ARG A 90 -12.19 4.55 10.97
CA ARG A 90 -12.15 5.76 10.14
C ARG A 90 -10.74 6.38 10.11
N SER A 91 -10.12 6.52 11.28
CA SER A 91 -8.77 7.10 11.36
C SER A 91 -7.72 6.24 10.67
N VAL A 92 -7.87 4.91 10.68
CA VAL A 92 -7.01 3.99 9.91
C VAL A 92 -7.22 4.18 8.40
N GLY A 93 -8.48 4.37 7.95
CA GLY A 93 -8.78 4.71 6.56
C GLY A 93 -8.04 5.98 6.11
N ASP A 94 -8.15 7.05 6.89
CA ASP A 94 -7.48 8.33 6.60
C ASP A 94 -5.94 8.20 6.49
N VAL A 95 -5.32 7.37 7.35
CA VAL A 95 -3.88 7.09 7.29
C VAL A 95 -3.51 6.34 6.03
N VAL A 96 -4.23 5.27 5.73
CA VAL A 96 -4.02 4.42 4.54
C VAL A 96 -4.17 5.22 3.24
N ASP A 97 -5.21 6.03 3.14
CA ASP A 97 -5.47 6.85 1.95
C ASP A 97 -4.38 7.94 1.79
N THR A 98 -3.98 8.58 2.89
CA THR A 98 -2.87 9.56 2.88
C THR A 98 -1.55 8.90 2.44
N LEU A 99 -1.26 7.71 2.95
CA LEU A 99 -0.04 6.96 2.59
C LEU A 99 -0.04 6.61 1.10
N ARG A 100 -1.19 6.10 0.59
CA ARG A 100 -1.34 5.74 -0.82
C ARG A 100 -1.17 6.95 -1.75
N VAL A 101 -1.82 8.07 -1.45
CA VAL A 101 -1.71 9.29 -2.25
C VAL A 101 -0.28 9.80 -2.28
N LYS A 102 0.40 9.86 -1.12
CA LYS A 102 1.80 10.30 -1.05
C LYS A 102 2.75 9.36 -1.78
N ALA A 103 2.54 8.04 -1.67
CA ALA A 103 3.37 7.06 -2.38
C ALA A 103 3.19 7.17 -3.90
N LEU A 104 1.96 7.35 -4.39
CA LEU A 104 1.70 7.58 -5.81
C LEU A 104 2.33 8.90 -6.31
N ASP A 105 2.28 9.96 -5.50
CA ASP A 105 2.91 11.24 -5.84
C ASP A 105 4.43 11.13 -5.87
N ALA A 106 5.04 10.39 -4.94
CA ALA A 106 6.48 10.11 -4.93
C ALA A 106 6.91 9.27 -6.15
N LEU A 107 6.14 8.22 -6.50
CA LEU A 107 6.41 7.41 -7.69
C LEU A 107 6.31 8.21 -8.98
N ARG A 108 5.37 9.16 -9.06
CA ARG A 108 5.23 10.06 -10.22
C ARG A 108 6.47 10.93 -10.45
N ARG A 109 7.26 11.21 -9.42
CA ARG A 109 8.48 12.03 -9.50
C ARG A 109 9.73 11.21 -9.85
N ARG A 110 9.65 9.88 -9.80
CA ARG A 110 10.76 8.98 -10.16
C ARG A 110 10.86 8.81 -11.68
N ASP A 111 12.02 8.32 -12.10
CA ASP A 111 12.24 7.92 -13.48
C ASP A 111 11.18 6.90 -13.94
N PRO A 112 10.35 7.23 -14.96
CA PRO A 112 9.31 6.33 -15.43
C PRO A 112 9.83 4.96 -15.87
N ARG A 113 11.08 4.88 -16.34
CA ARG A 113 11.72 3.63 -16.78
C ARG A 113 11.90 2.68 -15.59
N GLN A 114 12.39 3.19 -14.45
CA GLN A 114 12.55 2.41 -13.20
C GLN A 114 11.19 2.01 -12.65
N VAL A 115 10.24 2.94 -12.58
CA VAL A 115 8.88 2.65 -12.09
C VAL A 115 8.20 1.58 -12.95
N GLN A 116 8.42 1.58 -14.26
CA GLN A 116 7.86 0.57 -15.16
C GLN A 116 8.51 -0.81 -14.94
N GLU A 117 9.83 -0.88 -14.75
CA GLU A 117 10.53 -2.13 -14.42
C GLU A 117 10.05 -2.71 -13.09
N GLU A 118 9.84 -1.86 -12.08
CA GLU A 118 9.39 -2.23 -10.74
C GLU A 118 7.86 -2.25 -10.58
N SER A 119 7.09 -2.08 -11.67
CA SER A 119 5.64 -1.87 -11.62
C SER A 119 4.87 -3.00 -10.92
N ALA A 120 5.31 -4.25 -11.07
CA ALA A 120 4.72 -5.40 -10.39
C ALA A 120 4.98 -5.34 -8.87
N HIS A 121 6.17 -4.94 -8.46
CA HIS A 121 6.55 -4.76 -7.07
C HIS A 121 5.72 -3.64 -6.41
N TRP A 122 5.72 -2.43 -6.99
CA TRP A 122 4.95 -1.31 -6.45
C TRP A 122 3.45 -1.55 -6.44
N ARG A 123 2.93 -2.30 -7.41
CA ARG A 123 1.52 -2.73 -7.37
C ARG A 123 1.24 -3.57 -6.14
N THR A 124 2.08 -4.55 -5.83
CA THR A 124 1.93 -5.41 -4.65
C THR A 124 2.05 -4.60 -3.35
N VAL A 125 3.04 -3.71 -3.25
CA VAL A 125 3.24 -2.85 -2.07
C VAL A 125 2.04 -1.92 -1.85
N LEU A 126 1.52 -1.28 -2.90
CA LEU A 126 0.40 -0.32 -2.80
C LEU A 126 -0.98 -0.98 -2.63
N THR A 127 -1.14 -2.27 -2.98
CA THR A 127 -2.39 -3.02 -2.78
C THR A 127 -2.31 -3.89 -1.53
N ASP A 128 -1.56 -4.98 -1.60
CA ASP A 128 -1.50 -6.00 -0.57
C ASP A 128 -0.70 -5.52 0.65
N GLY A 129 0.44 -4.86 0.43
CA GLY A 129 1.27 -4.33 1.50
C GLY A 129 0.54 -3.29 2.37
N ILE A 130 -0.17 -2.35 1.74
CA ILE A 130 -1.00 -1.38 2.48
C ILE A 130 -2.17 -2.07 3.19
N ALA A 131 -2.76 -3.11 2.61
CA ALA A 131 -3.82 -3.88 3.26
C ALA A 131 -3.29 -4.61 4.51
N GLU A 132 -2.10 -5.19 4.42
CA GLU A 132 -1.41 -5.84 5.55
C GLU A 132 -0.92 -4.85 6.62
N PHE A 133 -0.75 -3.56 6.29
CA PHE A 133 -0.42 -2.51 7.25
C PHE A 133 -1.61 -2.11 8.14
N ARG A 134 -2.85 -2.40 7.76
CA ARG A 134 -4.04 -2.08 8.56
C ARG A 134 -4.03 -2.69 9.96
N PRO A 135 -3.71 -3.98 10.20
CA PRO A 135 -3.61 -4.57 11.55
C PRO A 135 -2.59 -3.86 12.43
N TYR A 136 -1.47 -3.39 11.88
CA TYR A 136 -0.51 -2.57 12.62
C TYR A 136 -1.16 -1.29 13.19
N LEU A 137 -1.94 -0.59 12.38
CA LEU A 137 -2.62 0.65 12.81
C LEU A 137 -3.84 0.40 13.70
N SER A 138 -4.64 -0.65 13.41
CA SER A 138 -5.92 -0.89 14.08
C SER A 138 -5.83 -1.72 15.35
N GLU A 139 -4.79 -2.56 15.49
CA GLU A 139 -4.67 -3.53 16.57
C GLU A 139 -3.37 -3.35 17.36
N PHE A 140 -2.23 -3.31 16.67
CA PHE A 140 -0.93 -3.24 17.35
C PHE A 140 -0.68 -1.89 18.03
N LEU A 141 -0.83 -0.77 17.33
CA LEU A 141 -0.64 0.56 17.94
C LEU A 141 -1.58 0.82 19.14
N PRO A 142 -2.90 0.52 19.07
CA PRO A 142 -3.77 0.65 20.23
C PRO A 142 -3.38 -0.29 21.37
N SER A 143 -2.90 -1.52 21.09
CA SER A 143 -2.46 -2.44 22.13
C SER A 143 -1.19 -1.97 22.86
N LEU A 144 -0.28 -1.27 22.18
CA LEU A 144 0.86 -0.61 22.83
C LEU A 144 0.41 0.51 23.76
N VAL A 145 -0.55 1.31 23.34
CA VAL A 145 -1.14 2.36 24.20
C VAL A 145 -1.82 1.73 25.41
N ALA A 146 -2.57 0.64 25.19
CA ALA A 146 -3.19 -0.13 26.27
C ALA A 146 -2.16 -0.65 27.26
N LEU A 147 -1.05 -1.23 26.78
CA LEU A 147 0.01 -1.74 27.63
C LEU A 147 0.58 -0.66 28.57
N VAL A 148 0.86 0.52 28.02
CA VAL A 148 1.47 1.63 28.78
C VAL A 148 0.51 2.21 29.81
N LEU A 149 -0.81 2.18 29.56
CA LEU A 149 -1.81 2.77 30.45
C LEU A 149 -2.48 1.73 31.36
N ALA A 150 -2.92 0.59 30.81
CA ALA A 150 -3.74 -0.39 31.53
C ALA A 150 -2.93 -1.19 32.54
N THR A 151 -1.75 -1.67 32.16
CA THR A 151 -0.94 -2.50 33.06
C THR A 151 -0.55 -1.76 34.35
N PRO A 152 0.00 -0.52 34.30
CA PRO A 152 0.29 0.23 35.52
C PRO A 152 -0.98 0.57 36.32
N ALA A 153 -2.09 0.95 35.66
CA ALA A 153 -3.33 1.27 36.33
C ALA A 153 -3.91 0.04 37.06
N ALA A 154 -3.93 -1.12 36.41
CA ALA A 154 -4.39 -2.37 37.04
C ALA A 154 -3.47 -2.80 38.18
N LEU A 155 -2.15 -2.68 38.03
CA LEU A 155 -1.19 -2.94 39.09
C LEU A 155 -1.41 -2.03 40.31
N LEU A 156 -1.63 -0.74 40.11
CA LEU A 156 -1.92 0.20 41.21
C LEU A 156 -3.17 -0.22 41.99
N VAL A 157 -4.21 -0.63 41.28
CA VAL A 157 -5.43 -1.13 41.98
C VAL A 157 -5.13 -2.41 42.75
N VAL A 158 -4.39 -3.37 42.13
CA VAL A 158 -3.98 -4.61 42.84
C VAL A 158 -3.14 -4.29 44.07
N PHE A 159 -2.13 -3.42 43.97
CA PHE A 159 -1.31 -3.01 45.10
C PHE A 159 -2.10 -2.33 46.23
N PHE A 160 -3.13 -1.56 45.88
CA PHE A 160 -3.99 -0.90 46.85
C PHE A 160 -4.76 -1.90 47.74
N PHE A 161 -5.26 -3.00 47.12
CA PHE A 161 -6.04 -4.01 47.84
C PHE A 161 -5.17 -5.10 48.46
N ASP A 162 -4.08 -5.50 47.79
CA ASP A 162 -3.13 -6.53 48.27
C ASP A 162 -1.71 -6.33 47.71
N PRO A 163 -0.79 -5.75 48.49
CA PRO A 163 0.59 -5.53 48.08
C PRO A 163 1.35 -6.80 47.70
N LEU A 164 1.06 -7.93 48.36
CA LEU A 164 1.76 -9.19 48.07
C LEU A 164 1.39 -9.74 46.68
N SER A 165 0.11 -9.71 46.30
CA SER A 165 -0.35 -10.07 44.98
C SER A 165 0.21 -9.11 43.90
N GLY A 166 0.30 -7.81 44.21
CA GLY A 166 0.94 -6.82 43.36
C GLY A 166 2.41 -7.12 43.11
N MET A 167 3.16 -7.50 44.16
CA MET A 167 4.58 -7.88 44.04
C MET A 167 4.77 -9.14 43.22
N LEU A 168 3.94 -10.15 43.40
CA LEU A 168 3.93 -11.37 42.56
C LEU A 168 3.69 -11.03 41.09
N ALA A 169 2.72 -10.14 40.81
CA ALA A 169 2.44 -9.70 39.46
C ALA A 169 3.63 -8.96 38.81
N VAL A 170 4.30 -8.07 39.55
CA VAL A 170 5.49 -7.35 39.06
C VAL A 170 6.64 -8.30 38.73
N ILE A 171 6.84 -9.35 39.52
CA ILE A 171 7.92 -10.34 39.29
C ILE A 171 7.62 -11.22 38.07
N THR A 172 6.36 -11.61 37.89
CA THR A 172 5.97 -12.53 36.79
C THR A 172 5.71 -11.83 35.47
N LEU A 173 5.30 -10.54 35.49
CA LEU A 173 4.98 -9.76 34.29
C LEU A 173 6.13 -9.71 33.26
N PRO A 174 7.41 -9.47 33.61
CA PRO A 174 8.52 -9.40 32.67
C PRO A 174 8.83 -10.74 31.99
N LEU A 175 8.37 -11.86 32.53
CA LEU A 175 8.58 -13.18 31.92
C LEU A 175 7.92 -13.27 30.55
N ILE A 176 6.74 -12.67 30.38
CA ILE A 176 5.99 -12.71 29.12
C ILE A 176 6.77 -12.06 27.98
N PRO A 177 7.20 -10.79 28.04
CA PRO A 177 7.99 -10.17 26.98
C PRO A 177 9.36 -10.84 26.81
N LEU A 178 9.98 -11.36 27.87
CA LEU A 178 11.24 -12.09 27.76
C LEU A 178 11.11 -13.33 26.86
N PHE A 179 10.10 -14.16 27.10
CA PHE A 179 9.82 -15.34 26.29
C PHE A 179 9.37 -14.95 24.86
N MET A 180 8.62 -13.88 24.71
CA MET A 180 8.22 -13.36 23.39
C MET A 180 9.44 -12.99 22.54
N VAL A 181 10.42 -12.29 23.09
CA VAL A 181 11.67 -11.94 22.40
C VAL A 181 12.48 -13.20 22.05
N LEU A 182 12.56 -14.15 22.98
CA LEU A 182 13.30 -15.40 22.77
C LEU A 182 12.71 -16.23 21.62
N ILE A 183 11.40 -16.43 21.61
CA ILE A 183 10.69 -17.16 20.56
C ILE A 183 10.70 -16.38 19.24
N GLY A 184 10.53 -15.05 19.29
CA GLY A 184 10.55 -14.16 18.12
C GLY A 184 11.88 -14.25 17.34
N LYS A 185 13.02 -14.31 18.03
CA LYS A 185 14.33 -14.51 17.39
C LYS A 185 14.44 -15.87 16.66
N LEU A 186 13.82 -16.91 17.20
CA LEU A 186 13.77 -18.22 16.56
C LEU A 186 12.85 -18.23 15.33
N THR A 187 11.84 -17.35 15.31
CA THR A 187 10.85 -17.29 14.22
C THR A 187 11.37 -16.57 12.97
N ALA A 188 12.23 -15.57 13.12
CA ALA A 188 12.70 -14.71 12.03
C ALA A 188 13.28 -15.50 10.85
N THR A 189 14.15 -16.48 11.11
CA THR A 189 14.78 -17.32 10.07
C THR A 189 13.79 -18.20 9.30
N HIS A 190 12.71 -18.63 9.96
CA HIS A 190 11.66 -19.43 9.32
C HIS A 190 10.75 -18.59 8.42
N THR A 191 10.48 -17.34 8.80
CA THR A 191 9.68 -16.41 8.01
C THR A 191 10.37 -16.04 6.70
N GLU A 192 11.67 -15.70 6.72
CA GLU A 192 12.44 -15.43 5.50
C GLU A 192 12.46 -16.63 4.53
N ARG A 193 12.59 -17.84 5.07
CA ARG A 193 12.55 -19.06 4.25
C ARG A 193 11.17 -19.24 3.60
N ARG A 194 10.09 -19.03 4.34
CA ARG A 194 8.72 -19.08 3.82
C ARG A 194 8.51 -18.08 2.68
N LEU A 195 8.91 -16.80 2.87
CA LEU A 195 8.78 -15.77 1.86
C LEU A 195 9.50 -16.14 0.56
N ARG A 196 10.76 -16.60 0.64
CA ARG A 196 11.52 -17.03 -0.53
C ARG A 196 10.83 -18.18 -1.30
N VAL A 197 10.31 -19.18 -0.59
CA VAL A 197 9.65 -20.33 -1.23
C VAL A 197 8.28 -19.91 -1.80
N THR A 198 7.55 -19.01 -1.14
CA THR A 198 6.28 -18.45 -1.64
C THR A 198 6.49 -17.66 -2.93
N SER A 199 7.51 -16.80 -2.98
CA SER A 199 7.85 -16.02 -4.18
C SER A 199 8.28 -16.95 -5.33
N ALA A 200 9.08 -17.99 -5.05
CA ALA A 200 9.46 -18.96 -6.07
C ALA A 200 8.25 -19.73 -6.63
N LEU A 201 7.31 -20.13 -5.78
CA LEU A 201 6.08 -20.79 -6.20
C LEU A 201 5.20 -19.85 -7.04
N GLY A 202 5.04 -18.60 -6.60
CA GLY A 202 4.29 -17.57 -7.32
C GLY A 202 4.89 -17.29 -8.71
N GLY A 203 6.21 -17.13 -8.80
CA GLY A 203 6.93 -16.98 -10.07
C GLY A 203 6.72 -18.16 -11.02
N GLN A 204 6.87 -19.40 -10.52
CA GLN A 204 6.62 -20.59 -11.32
C GLN A 204 5.17 -20.68 -11.83
N LEU A 205 4.19 -20.34 -11.00
CA LEU A 205 2.78 -20.30 -11.43
C LEU A 205 2.54 -19.24 -12.50
N ALA A 206 3.11 -18.06 -12.35
CA ALA A 206 3.00 -16.99 -13.34
C ALA A 206 3.62 -17.40 -14.69
N ASP A 207 4.82 -18.03 -14.66
CA ASP A 207 5.49 -18.54 -15.87
C ASP A 207 4.66 -19.64 -16.56
N LEU A 208 4.08 -20.56 -15.79
CA LEU A 208 3.24 -21.62 -16.32
C LEU A 208 1.93 -21.08 -16.94
N LEU A 209 1.31 -20.08 -16.32
CA LEU A 209 0.11 -19.44 -16.84
C LEU A 209 0.43 -18.65 -18.12
N SER A 210 1.53 -17.93 -18.14
CA SER A 210 1.98 -17.19 -19.33
C SER A 210 2.35 -18.12 -20.49
N GLY A 211 2.99 -19.27 -20.18
CA GLY A 211 3.36 -20.31 -21.13
C GLY A 211 2.26 -21.35 -21.42
N ALA A 212 1.05 -21.21 -20.85
CA ALA A 212 0.03 -22.26 -20.93
C ALA A 212 -0.38 -22.60 -22.36
N VAL A 213 -0.49 -21.60 -23.25
CA VAL A 213 -0.80 -21.79 -24.66
C VAL A 213 0.31 -22.59 -25.36
N THR A 214 1.56 -22.26 -25.11
CA THR A 214 2.73 -22.94 -25.67
C THR A 214 2.82 -24.38 -25.15
N LEU A 215 2.63 -24.60 -23.85
CA LEU A 215 2.63 -25.95 -23.26
C LEU A 215 1.51 -26.82 -23.87
N ARG A 216 0.34 -26.22 -24.10
CA ARG A 216 -0.78 -26.92 -24.73
C ARG A 216 -0.51 -27.27 -26.20
N SER A 217 0.09 -26.34 -26.97
CA SER A 217 0.42 -26.59 -28.38
C SER A 217 1.50 -27.67 -28.54
N LEU A 218 2.43 -27.77 -27.58
CA LEU A 218 3.48 -28.79 -27.55
C LEU A 218 3.06 -30.12 -26.91
N GLY A 219 1.83 -30.25 -26.40
CA GLY A 219 1.35 -31.43 -25.68
C GLY A 219 2.08 -31.67 -24.33
N ALA A 220 2.77 -30.65 -23.81
CA ALA A 220 3.68 -30.74 -22.66
C ALA A 220 3.03 -30.30 -21.32
N VAL A 221 1.71 -30.16 -21.24
CA VAL A 221 0.96 -29.64 -20.08
C VAL A 221 1.27 -30.38 -18.77
N ARG A 222 1.62 -31.66 -18.84
CA ARG A 222 1.92 -32.49 -17.65
C ARG A 222 3.38 -32.44 -17.18
N GLN A 223 4.30 -31.91 -18.00
CA GLN A 223 5.73 -31.90 -17.66
C GLN A 223 6.06 -31.05 -16.42
N PRO A 224 5.49 -29.85 -16.20
CA PRO A 224 5.78 -29.02 -15.04
C PRO A 224 5.25 -29.58 -13.71
N SER A 225 4.37 -30.60 -13.73
CA SER A 225 3.68 -31.09 -12.53
C SER A 225 4.62 -31.61 -11.44
N ARG A 226 5.76 -32.22 -11.81
CA ARG A 226 6.75 -32.71 -10.82
C ARG A 226 7.45 -31.56 -10.11
N GLN A 227 7.88 -30.56 -10.88
CA GLN A 227 8.57 -29.39 -10.32
C GLN A 227 7.61 -28.54 -9.47
N LEU A 228 6.37 -28.35 -9.92
CA LEU A 228 5.34 -27.64 -9.17
C LEU A 228 5.02 -28.38 -7.85
N ARG A 229 4.95 -29.72 -7.89
CA ARG A 229 4.75 -30.53 -6.69
C ARG A 229 5.90 -30.37 -5.69
N SER A 230 7.16 -30.44 -6.13
CA SER A 230 8.32 -30.31 -5.25
C SER A 230 8.40 -28.90 -4.61
N THR A 231 8.09 -27.85 -5.37
CA THR A 231 8.04 -26.48 -4.83
C THR A 231 6.83 -26.30 -3.90
N GLY A 232 5.69 -26.92 -4.21
CA GLY A 232 4.51 -26.94 -3.33
C GLY A 232 4.79 -27.64 -1.99
N GLU A 233 5.46 -28.80 -2.01
CA GLU A 233 5.87 -29.52 -0.78
C GLU A 233 6.89 -28.71 0.04
N ALA A 234 7.82 -27.99 -0.62
CA ALA A 234 8.75 -27.09 0.05
C ALA A 234 8.00 -25.90 0.70
N HIS A 235 6.99 -25.34 0.01
CA HIS A 235 6.13 -24.29 0.54
C HIS A 235 5.31 -24.77 1.74
N GLU A 236 4.70 -25.96 1.66
CA GLU A 236 3.96 -26.57 2.76
C GLU A 236 4.85 -26.76 4.00
N LYS A 237 6.05 -27.33 3.83
CA LYS A 237 7.01 -27.52 4.94
C LYS A 237 7.45 -26.19 5.56
N ALA A 238 7.72 -25.18 4.73
CA ALA A 238 8.12 -23.85 5.21
C ALA A 238 6.97 -23.17 5.96
N THR A 239 5.76 -23.23 5.42
CA THR A 239 4.54 -22.66 6.05
C THR A 239 4.22 -23.38 7.36
N MET A 240 4.28 -24.71 7.39
CA MET A 240 4.08 -25.50 8.61
C MET A 240 5.14 -25.18 9.67
N GLY A 241 6.38 -24.91 9.28
CA GLY A 241 7.43 -24.45 10.19
C GLY A 241 7.08 -23.13 10.88
N VAL A 242 6.63 -22.14 10.12
CA VAL A 242 6.19 -20.83 10.67
C VAL A 242 4.95 -21.00 11.55
N LEU A 243 3.95 -21.79 11.12
CA LEU A 243 2.73 -22.03 11.89
C LEU A 243 3.04 -22.69 13.25
N ARG A 244 3.90 -23.72 13.28
CA ARG A 244 4.30 -24.37 14.54
C ARG A 244 4.93 -23.37 15.52
N LEU A 245 5.78 -22.48 15.02
CA LEU A 245 6.44 -21.48 15.85
C LEU A 245 5.45 -20.39 16.31
N ALA A 246 4.53 -19.96 15.44
CA ALA A 246 3.48 -19.02 15.80
C ALA A 246 2.55 -19.59 16.88
N PHE A 247 2.13 -20.87 16.73
CA PHE A 247 1.35 -21.55 17.77
C PHE A 247 2.11 -21.72 19.07
N LEU A 248 3.42 -22.05 19.00
CA LEU A 248 4.27 -22.15 20.19
C LEU A 248 4.39 -20.81 20.92
N SER A 249 4.55 -19.72 20.16
CA SER A 249 4.59 -18.37 20.71
C SER A 249 3.28 -18.00 21.41
N SER A 250 2.13 -18.19 20.75
CA SER A 250 0.81 -17.93 21.32
C SER A 250 0.54 -18.81 22.55
N PHE A 251 0.90 -20.09 22.49
CA PHE A 251 0.79 -21.01 23.62
C PHE A 251 1.64 -20.55 24.82
N ALA A 252 2.91 -20.17 24.58
CA ALA A 252 3.78 -19.71 25.66
C ALA A 252 3.25 -18.43 26.34
N LEU A 253 2.74 -17.49 25.57
CA LEU A 253 2.13 -16.26 26.09
C LEU A 253 0.90 -16.57 26.96
N GLU A 254 -0.01 -17.42 26.46
CA GLU A 254 -1.23 -17.80 27.17
C GLU A 254 -0.91 -18.61 28.43
N PHE A 255 0.01 -19.57 28.30
CA PHE A 255 0.43 -20.42 29.44
C PHE A 255 1.07 -19.60 30.56
N LEU A 256 2.01 -18.69 30.22
CA LEU A 256 2.68 -17.85 31.22
C LEU A 256 1.70 -16.88 31.89
N ALA A 257 0.80 -16.25 31.14
CA ALA A 257 -0.21 -15.37 31.70
C ALA A 257 -1.15 -16.13 32.63
N THR A 258 -1.66 -17.29 32.20
CA THR A 258 -2.56 -18.12 32.98
C THR A 258 -1.87 -18.68 34.25
N LEU A 259 -0.61 -19.13 34.11
CA LEU A 259 0.18 -19.61 35.27
C LEU A 259 0.41 -18.50 36.29
N SER A 260 0.70 -17.27 35.81
CA SER A 260 0.87 -16.11 36.69
C SER A 260 -0.43 -15.76 37.47
N VAL A 261 -1.56 -15.77 36.76
CA VAL A 261 -2.88 -15.57 37.39
C VAL A 261 -3.17 -16.69 38.39
N ALA A 262 -2.90 -17.94 38.04
CA ALA A 262 -3.11 -19.08 38.94
C ALA A 262 -2.23 -19.00 40.20
N LEU A 263 -0.98 -18.57 40.09
CA LEU A 263 -0.07 -18.38 41.21
C LEU A 263 -0.65 -17.34 42.23
N VAL A 264 -1.14 -16.21 41.73
CA VAL A 264 -1.78 -15.19 42.53
C VAL A 264 -3.08 -15.73 43.17
N ALA A 265 -3.90 -16.44 42.36
CA ALA A 265 -5.16 -17.02 42.85
C ALA A 265 -4.95 -18.04 44.00
N VAL A 266 -3.94 -18.92 43.86
CA VAL A 266 -3.58 -19.88 44.93
C VAL A 266 -3.10 -19.15 46.19
N ASN A 267 -2.27 -18.13 46.04
CA ASN A 267 -1.80 -17.32 47.18
C ASN A 267 -2.99 -16.65 47.91
N ILE A 268 -3.92 -16.01 47.18
CA ILE A 268 -5.12 -15.40 47.73
C ILE A 268 -5.98 -16.47 48.42
N GLY A 269 -6.22 -17.61 47.78
CA GLY A 269 -7.04 -18.68 48.32
C GLY A 269 -6.50 -19.25 49.63
N LEU A 270 -5.20 -19.49 49.75
CA LEU A 270 -4.56 -19.95 50.96
C LEU A 270 -4.71 -18.91 52.10
N ARG A 271 -4.43 -17.64 51.83
CA ARG A 271 -4.53 -16.56 52.82
C ARG A 271 -5.98 -16.31 53.28
N LEU A 272 -6.95 -16.49 52.38
CA LEU A 272 -8.38 -16.46 52.76
C LEU A 272 -8.74 -17.59 53.71
N VAL A 273 -8.28 -18.82 53.46
CA VAL A 273 -8.52 -20.00 54.31
C VAL A 273 -7.87 -19.84 55.68
N TYR A 274 -6.65 -19.26 55.73
CA TYR A 274 -5.97 -18.99 57.02
C TYR A 274 -6.45 -17.71 57.72
N GLY A 275 -7.40 -16.97 57.16
CA GLY A 275 -7.92 -15.74 57.76
C GLY A 275 -6.97 -14.53 57.72
N GLU A 276 -5.91 -14.60 56.91
CA GLU A 276 -4.89 -13.55 56.75
C GLU A 276 -5.32 -12.44 55.77
N MET A 277 -6.44 -12.63 55.09
CA MET A 277 -6.95 -11.69 54.07
C MET A 277 -8.48 -11.59 54.14
N GLY A 278 -9.02 -10.37 53.99
CA GLY A 278 -10.47 -10.16 53.89
C GLY A 278 -11.03 -10.59 52.52
N LEU A 279 -12.23 -11.17 52.54
CA LEU A 279 -12.90 -11.70 51.34
C LEU A 279 -13.09 -10.64 50.26
N VAL A 280 -13.42 -9.40 50.64
CA VAL A 280 -13.62 -8.28 49.69
C VAL A 280 -12.34 -8.00 48.90
N ALA A 281 -11.22 -7.83 49.59
CA ALA A 281 -9.92 -7.58 48.92
C ALA A 281 -9.51 -8.76 48.05
N GLY A 282 -9.65 -10.00 48.53
CA GLY A 282 -9.33 -11.20 47.78
C GLY A 282 -10.11 -11.34 46.48
N LEU A 283 -11.42 -11.14 46.49
CA LEU A 283 -12.25 -11.25 45.31
C LEU A 283 -11.99 -10.11 44.29
N ILE A 284 -11.79 -8.87 44.77
CA ILE A 284 -11.45 -7.74 43.91
C ILE A 284 -10.13 -8.02 43.18
N VAL A 285 -9.07 -8.42 43.89
CA VAL A 285 -7.78 -8.71 43.30
C VAL A 285 -7.87 -9.88 42.30
N LEU A 286 -8.59 -10.96 42.67
CA LEU A 286 -8.78 -12.12 41.81
C LEU A 286 -9.44 -11.78 40.46
N ILE A 287 -10.38 -10.81 40.46
CA ILE A 287 -11.07 -10.37 39.26
C ILE A 287 -10.22 -9.40 38.43
N ILE A 288 -9.38 -8.58 39.08
CA ILE A 288 -8.56 -7.57 38.38
C ILE A 288 -7.23 -8.14 37.86
N ILE A 289 -6.67 -9.18 38.52
CA ILE A 289 -5.34 -9.69 38.18
C ILE A 289 -5.18 -10.10 36.69
N PRO A 290 -6.18 -10.68 35.98
CA PRO A 290 -6.08 -10.94 34.56
C PRO A 290 -5.89 -9.67 33.73
N GLU A 291 -6.44 -8.53 34.15
CA GLU A 291 -6.33 -7.25 33.43
C GLU A 291 -4.92 -6.65 33.51
N VAL A 292 -4.07 -7.12 34.43
CA VAL A 292 -2.64 -6.76 34.47
C VAL A 292 -1.88 -7.40 33.30
N TYR A 293 -2.20 -8.66 32.95
CA TYR A 293 -1.48 -9.45 31.93
C TYR A 293 -2.08 -9.30 30.53
N ASN A 294 -3.39 -9.02 30.43
CA ASN A 294 -4.11 -8.92 29.15
C ASN A 294 -3.44 -7.96 28.14
N PRO A 295 -3.01 -6.73 28.50
CA PRO A 295 -2.40 -5.82 27.53
C PRO A 295 -1.07 -6.34 26.99
N VAL A 296 -0.24 -6.98 27.83
CA VAL A 296 1.04 -7.56 27.41
C VAL A 296 0.81 -8.71 26.42
N ARG A 297 -0.18 -9.57 26.71
CA ARG A 297 -0.59 -10.67 25.85
C ARG A 297 -1.10 -10.17 24.49
N GLN A 298 -1.95 -9.13 24.49
CA GLN A 298 -2.48 -8.53 23.27
C GLN A 298 -1.39 -7.94 22.38
N VAL A 299 -0.41 -7.23 22.95
CA VAL A 299 0.75 -6.74 22.19
C VAL A 299 1.51 -7.90 21.55
N GLY A 300 1.72 -8.99 22.28
CA GLY A 300 2.40 -10.17 21.74
C GLY A 300 1.65 -10.84 20.59
N GLN A 301 0.33 -10.98 20.70
CA GLN A 301 -0.51 -11.56 19.65
C GLN A 301 -0.56 -10.67 18.40
N ASN A 302 -0.72 -9.37 18.59
CA ASN A 302 -0.86 -8.40 17.49
C ASN A 302 0.49 -8.13 16.78
N TYR A 303 1.63 -8.39 17.44
CA TYR A 303 2.96 -8.17 16.85
C TYR A 303 3.17 -8.98 15.59
N HIS A 304 2.81 -10.26 15.59
CA HIS A 304 3.00 -11.14 14.44
C HIS A 304 2.10 -10.74 13.26
N ALA A 305 0.87 -10.32 13.53
CA ALA A 305 -0.05 -9.85 12.50
C ALA A 305 0.38 -8.49 11.89
N ALA A 306 1.14 -7.71 12.65
CA ALA A 306 1.57 -6.38 12.24
C ALA A 306 2.93 -6.35 11.54
N ALA A 307 3.78 -7.38 11.76
CA ALA A 307 5.16 -7.38 11.29
C ALA A 307 5.28 -7.35 9.77
N ASP A 308 4.42 -8.10 9.07
CA ASP A 308 4.42 -8.18 7.60
C ASP A 308 4.02 -6.82 6.99
N GLY A 309 2.99 -6.17 7.55
CA GLY A 309 2.54 -4.85 7.10
C GLY A 309 3.53 -3.73 7.41
N LEU A 310 4.33 -3.86 8.45
CA LEU A 310 5.36 -2.87 8.79
C LEU A 310 6.46 -2.82 7.72
N SER A 311 6.85 -3.97 7.16
CA SER A 311 7.85 -4.03 6.09
C SER A 311 7.40 -3.26 4.84
N ALA A 312 6.14 -3.42 4.42
CA ALA A 312 5.58 -2.66 3.29
C ALA A 312 5.50 -1.16 3.60
N ALA A 313 5.18 -0.80 4.84
CA ALA A 313 5.18 0.59 5.26
C ALA A 313 6.59 1.19 5.28
N GLU A 314 7.61 0.45 5.71
CA GLU A 314 9.01 0.87 5.66
C GLU A 314 9.46 1.16 4.22
N GLU A 315 9.14 0.30 3.25
CA GLU A 315 9.43 0.54 1.84
C GLU A 315 8.78 1.82 1.29
N ILE A 316 7.53 2.09 1.68
CA ILE A 316 6.84 3.33 1.30
C ILE A 316 7.48 4.55 1.99
N LEU A 317 7.86 4.44 3.25
CA LEU A 317 8.54 5.52 3.96
C LEU A 317 9.91 5.82 3.34
N ASP A 318 10.67 4.81 2.97
CA ASP A 318 11.95 4.95 2.27
C ASP A 318 11.74 5.62 0.88
N LEU A 319 10.65 5.27 0.18
CA LEU A 319 10.24 5.96 -1.04
C LEU A 319 9.95 7.45 -0.79
N LEU A 320 9.26 7.78 0.30
CA LEU A 320 8.90 9.16 0.65
C LEU A 320 10.09 10.00 1.13
N GLU A 321 11.09 9.37 1.73
CA GLU A 321 12.33 10.02 2.19
C GLU A 321 13.39 10.12 1.10
N SER A 322 13.30 9.27 0.06
CA SER A 322 14.22 9.41 -1.07
C SER A 322 13.98 10.77 -1.72
N ASP A 323 14.96 11.65 -1.52
CA ASP A 323 15.01 12.97 -2.15
C ASP A 323 15.27 12.76 -3.65
N VAL A 324 14.22 12.37 -4.37
CA VAL A 324 14.26 12.39 -5.84
C VAL A 324 14.03 13.84 -6.18
N PRO A 325 15.04 14.56 -6.71
CA PRO A 325 14.82 15.90 -7.21
C PRO A 325 13.60 15.84 -8.15
N ALA A 326 12.65 16.74 -7.94
CA ALA A 326 11.63 16.94 -8.97
C ALA A 326 12.40 17.07 -10.29
N PRO A 327 11.96 16.40 -11.38
CA PRO A 327 12.59 16.59 -12.67
C PRO A 327 12.75 18.10 -12.83
N ALA A 328 13.98 18.60 -12.82
CA ALA A 328 14.17 20.01 -12.98
C ALA A 328 13.68 20.27 -14.40
N GLY A 329 12.52 20.83 -14.49
CA GLY A 329 12.08 21.42 -15.72
C GLY A 329 13.03 22.54 -16.07
N GLY A 330 14.20 22.19 -16.55
CA GLY A 330 15.07 23.07 -17.34
C GLY A 330 14.40 23.37 -18.67
N TYR A 331 13.07 23.60 -18.60
CA TYR A 331 12.31 24.04 -19.76
C TYR A 331 12.72 25.47 -20.06
N LEU A 332 13.66 25.57 -20.97
CA LEU A 332 13.82 26.82 -21.68
C LEU A 332 12.54 27.01 -22.48
N SER A 333 11.86 28.15 -22.30
CA SER A 333 10.71 28.49 -23.14
C SER A 333 11.12 28.36 -24.60
N PRO A 334 10.30 27.69 -25.46
CA PRO A 334 10.60 27.59 -26.88
C PRO A 334 10.81 28.99 -27.45
N THR A 335 11.71 29.10 -28.43
CA THR A 335 11.86 30.32 -29.20
C THR A 335 10.64 30.45 -30.15
N ALA A 336 10.33 31.66 -30.60
CA ALA A 336 9.17 31.89 -31.46
C ALA A 336 9.13 31.00 -32.71
N ASP A 337 10.30 30.53 -33.20
CA ASP A 337 10.47 29.76 -34.42
C ASP A 337 10.60 28.24 -34.19
N ALA A 338 10.61 27.76 -32.93
CA ALA A 338 10.81 26.33 -32.62
C ALA A 338 9.86 25.88 -31.53
N ALA A 339 9.12 24.80 -31.74
CA ALA A 339 8.24 24.19 -30.77
C ALA A 339 9.00 23.30 -29.77
N VAL A 340 9.97 22.52 -30.25
CA VAL A 340 10.86 21.67 -29.44
C VAL A 340 12.27 21.74 -30.02
N THR A 341 13.28 21.89 -29.14
CA THR A 341 14.70 21.80 -29.57
C THR A 341 15.44 20.85 -28.62
N ALA A 342 16.34 20.08 -29.21
CA ALA A 342 17.38 19.34 -28.48
C ALA A 342 18.75 19.78 -29.01
N ASP A 343 19.67 20.07 -28.08
CA ASP A 343 21.03 20.53 -28.42
C ASP A 343 22.04 19.65 -27.65
N ASP A 344 22.80 18.85 -28.40
CA ASP A 344 23.80 17.89 -27.90
C ASP A 344 23.23 16.94 -26.83
N LEU A 345 21.99 16.48 -27.03
CA LEU A 345 21.27 15.65 -26.08
C LEU A 345 21.87 14.24 -26.02
N SER A 346 22.30 13.86 -24.82
CA SER A 346 22.73 12.50 -24.51
C SER A 346 21.99 12.02 -23.27
N ILE A 347 21.50 10.78 -23.28
CA ILE A 347 20.67 10.23 -22.20
C ILE A 347 21.27 8.90 -21.73
N ASP A 348 21.57 8.83 -20.43
CA ASP A 348 22.04 7.61 -19.79
C ASP A 348 20.89 6.59 -19.72
N GLY A 349 21.13 5.42 -20.29
CA GLY A 349 20.23 4.28 -20.31
C GLY A 349 20.87 3.04 -19.68
N ARG A 350 20.07 1.98 -19.54
CA ARG A 350 20.52 0.71 -18.97
C ARG A 350 21.68 0.06 -19.75
N ASP A 351 21.65 0.19 -21.08
CA ASP A 351 22.62 -0.42 -21.99
C ASP A 351 23.61 0.62 -22.56
N GLY A 352 23.88 1.68 -21.81
CA GLY A 352 24.75 2.78 -22.20
C GLY A 352 23.99 4.03 -22.63
N VAL A 353 24.73 5.04 -23.10
CA VAL A 353 24.18 6.34 -23.51
C VAL A 353 23.41 6.19 -24.83
N ARG A 354 22.10 6.41 -24.80
CA ARG A 354 21.21 6.39 -25.99
C ARG A 354 20.02 7.32 -25.81
N PRO A 355 19.81 8.33 -26.68
CA PRO A 355 20.72 8.73 -27.76
C PRO A 355 22.01 9.34 -27.22
N ALA A 356 23.00 9.50 -28.11
CA ALA A 356 24.24 10.22 -27.87
C ALA A 356 24.38 11.38 -28.85
N HIS A 357 24.66 12.58 -28.32
CA HIS A 357 24.92 13.80 -29.13
C HIS A 357 23.81 14.14 -30.14
N LEU A 358 22.54 13.94 -29.76
CA LEU A 358 21.40 14.23 -30.61
C LEU A 358 21.07 15.72 -30.62
N SER A 359 20.96 16.29 -31.84
CA SER A 359 20.50 17.67 -32.00
C SER A 359 19.42 17.73 -33.07
N PHE A 360 18.27 18.37 -32.76
CA PHE A 360 17.20 18.62 -33.73
C PHE A 360 16.34 19.81 -33.33
N THR A 361 15.56 20.33 -34.25
CA THR A 361 14.64 21.43 -34.03
C THR A 361 13.31 21.18 -34.72
N ALA A 362 12.29 20.82 -33.96
CA ALA A 362 10.93 20.69 -34.48
C ALA A 362 10.23 22.07 -34.50
N ARG A 363 9.67 22.46 -35.64
CA ARG A 363 9.00 23.75 -35.86
C ARG A 363 7.48 23.60 -35.87
N PRO A 364 6.75 24.64 -35.45
CA PRO A 364 5.32 24.69 -35.71
C PRO A 364 5.04 24.54 -37.23
N GLY A 365 4.02 23.78 -37.57
CA GLY A 365 3.64 23.57 -38.96
C GLY A 365 4.47 22.53 -39.71
N THR A 366 5.32 21.77 -39.06
CA THR A 366 6.16 20.75 -39.67
C THR A 366 6.01 19.38 -39.04
N VAL A 367 6.34 18.33 -39.80
CA VAL A 367 6.46 16.94 -39.35
C VAL A 367 7.94 16.60 -39.23
N THR A 368 8.40 16.34 -38.01
CA THR A 368 9.76 15.87 -37.70
C THR A 368 9.73 14.39 -37.34
N VAL A 369 10.52 13.56 -37.99
CA VAL A 369 10.58 12.11 -37.69
C VAL A 369 11.91 11.73 -37.05
N LEU A 370 11.86 11.19 -35.84
CA LEU A 370 12.97 10.52 -35.19
C LEU A 370 13.04 9.08 -35.70
N TYR A 371 13.94 8.81 -36.64
CA TYR A 371 14.06 7.52 -37.29
C TYR A 371 15.23 6.71 -36.76
N GLY A 372 15.00 5.44 -36.49
CA GLY A 372 16.06 4.54 -36.04
C GLY A 372 15.54 3.17 -35.61
N PRO A 373 16.43 2.19 -35.40
CA PRO A 373 16.05 0.84 -34.98
C PRO A 373 15.45 0.82 -33.56
N ASN A 374 14.82 -0.31 -33.21
CA ASN A 374 14.35 -0.50 -31.85
C ASN A 374 15.53 -0.46 -30.87
N GLY A 375 15.37 0.26 -29.75
CA GLY A 375 16.42 0.44 -28.74
C GLY A 375 17.41 1.57 -29.02
N SER A 376 17.23 2.38 -30.09
CA SER A 376 18.10 3.55 -30.38
C SER A 376 17.86 4.73 -29.41
N GLY A 377 16.79 4.72 -28.61
CA GLY A 377 16.49 5.78 -27.63
C GLY A 377 15.36 6.72 -28.04
N LYS A 378 14.61 6.46 -29.12
CA LYS A 378 13.49 7.31 -29.59
C LYS A 378 12.49 7.67 -28.51
N SER A 379 11.92 6.68 -27.82
CA SER A 379 10.99 6.89 -26.71
C SER A 379 11.64 7.64 -25.55
N THR A 380 12.93 7.46 -25.32
CA THR A 380 13.69 8.12 -24.27
C THR A 380 13.85 9.62 -24.55
N VAL A 381 14.00 10.01 -25.83
CA VAL A 381 13.95 11.43 -26.24
C VAL A 381 12.63 12.07 -25.83
N PHE A 382 11.50 11.40 -26.05
CA PHE A 382 10.19 11.93 -25.66
C PHE A 382 10.06 12.08 -24.14
N LEU A 383 10.61 11.15 -23.35
CA LEU A 383 10.64 11.31 -21.89
C LEU A 383 11.50 12.50 -21.47
N ALA A 384 12.59 12.79 -22.16
CA ALA A 384 13.40 13.99 -21.91
C ALA A 384 12.64 15.26 -22.29
N VAL A 385 11.96 15.29 -23.45
CA VAL A 385 11.12 16.42 -23.89
C VAL A 385 9.97 16.68 -22.91
N LEU A 386 9.38 15.61 -22.34
CA LEU A 386 8.34 15.70 -21.30
C LEU A 386 8.89 16.05 -19.91
N GLY A 387 10.23 16.16 -19.75
CA GLY A 387 10.88 16.43 -18.46
C GLY A 387 10.63 15.37 -17.41
N MET A 388 10.47 14.12 -17.82
CA MET A 388 10.19 13.00 -16.93
C MET A 388 11.45 12.26 -16.47
N LEU A 389 12.63 12.62 -17.03
CA LEU A 389 13.89 12.01 -16.65
C LEU A 389 14.61 12.83 -15.58
N PRO A 390 15.34 12.19 -14.66
CA PRO A 390 16.16 12.89 -13.69
C PRO A 390 17.31 13.64 -14.39
N ASP A 391 17.66 14.81 -13.90
CA ASP A 391 18.74 15.66 -14.46
C ASP A 391 20.08 14.93 -14.59
N ALA A 392 20.39 14.06 -13.64
CA ALA A 392 21.61 13.27 -13.65
C ALA A 392 21.68 12.29 -14.85
N ALA A 393 20.55 11.95 -15.46
CA ALA A 393 20.50 11.05 -16.61
C ALA A 393 20.52 11.77 -17.96
N VAL A 394 20.46 13.12 -17.97
CA VAL A 394 20.36 13.93 -19.20
C VAL A 394 21.53 14.88 -19.28
N THR A 395 22.26 14.82 -20.40
CA THR A 395 23.33 15.76 -20.75
C THR A 395 22.91 16.51 -22.01
N GLY A 396 23.29 17.78 -22.14
CA GLY A 396 22.82 18.67 -23.20
C GLY A 396 21.63 19.53 -22.79
N ARG A 397 20.89 20.07 -23.75
CA ARG A 397 19.77 20.97 -23.50
C ARG A 397 18.53 20.53 -24.25
N VAL A 398 17.38 20.62 -23.59
CA VAL A 398 16.07 20.42 -24.22
C VAL A 398 15.21 21.65 -23.92
N SER A 399 14.60 22.20 -24.98
CA SER A 399 13.58 23.23 -24.85
C SER A 399 12.26 22.69 -25.38
N ALA A 400 11.21 22.77 -24.60
CA ALA A 400 9.88 22.30 -24.94
C ALA A 400 8.83 23.15 -24.19
N PRO A 401 7.59 23.24 -24.70
CA PRO A 401 6.52 23.88 -23.95
C PRO A 401 6.13 23.07 -22.70
N PRO A 402 5.40 23.66 -21.76
CA PRO A 402 4.85 22.95 -20.63
C PRO A 402 4.03 21.72 -21.05
N THR A 403 4.01 20.67 -20.23
CA THR A 403 3.37 19.38 -20.56
C THR A 403 1.86 19.48 -20.82
N ASP A 404 1.20 20.54 -20.35
CA ASP A 404 -0.20 20.82 -20.66
C ASP A 404 -0.42 21.25 -22.14
N GLN A 405 0.63 21.73 -22.80
CA GLN A 405 0.64 22.07 -24.21
C GLN A 405 1.21 20.95 -25.12
N ILE A 406 1.45 19.78 -24.55
CA ILE A 406 1.95 18.61 -25.29
C ILE A 406 0.89 17.52 -25.30
N ALA A 407 0.59 16.99 -26.48
CA ALA A 407 -0.19 15.79 -26.69
C ALA A 407 0.74 14.60 -26.92
N TYR A 408 0.72 13.60 -26.08
CA TYR A 408 1.65 12.46 -26.13
C TYR A 408 0.94 11.13 -26.35
N LEU A 409 1.39 10.38 -27.34
CA LEU A 409 1.06 8.98 -27.59
C LEU A 409 2.28 8.12 -27.23
N PRO A 410 2.25 7.30 -26.17
CA PRO A 410 3.32 6.36 -25.86
C PRO A 410 3.28 5.13 -26.78
N ALA A 411 4.43 4.50 -27.02
CA ALA A 411 4.55 3.29 -27.85
C ALA A 411 3.67 2.12 -27.37
N ARG A 412 3.40 2.04 -26.07
CA ARG A 412 2.43 1.11 -25.46
C ARG A 412 1.31 1.90 -24.84
N PRO A 413 0.15 1.99 -25.50
CA PRO A 413 -0.97 2.78 -24.98
C PRO A 413 -1.52 2.18 -23.69
N VAL A 414 -1.73 3.05 -22.69
CA VAL A 414 -2.38 2.68 -21.44
C VAL A 414 -3.87 2.99 -21.53
N LEU A 415 -4.69 1.96 -21.36
CA LEU A 415 -6.13 2.06 -21.29
C LEU A 415 -6.62 1.78 -19.87
N ALA A 416 -7.53 2.61 -19.39
CA ALA A 416 -8.17 2.43 -18.09
C ALA A 416 -9.48 1.63 -18.23
N PRO A 417 -9.89 0.86 -17.21
CA PRO A 417 -11.22 0.27 -17.17
C PRO A 417 -12.30 1.33 -17.30
N GLY A 418 -13.28 1.09 -18.18
CA GLY A 418 -14.35 2.04 -18.47
C GLY A 418 -14.94 1.83 -19.87
N THR A 419 -15.14 2.92 -20.60
CA THR A 419 -15.64 2.89 -21.98
C THR A 419 -14.62 3.49 -22.93
N VAL A 420 -14.83 3.31 -24.24
CA VAL A 420 -14.04 4.00 -25.29
C VAL A 420 -14.10 5.50 -25.06
N ALA A 421 -15.30 6.07 -24.85
CA ALA A 421 -15.46 7.50 -24.59
C ALA A 421 -14.66 7.98 -23.36
N SER A 422 -14.70 7.25 -22.26
CA SER A 422 -13.92 7.59 -21.06
C SER A 422 -12.41 7.54 -21.31
N ASN A 423 -11.93 6.63 -22.17
CA ASN A 423 -10.53 6.48 -22.51
C ASN A 423 -10.05 7.55 -23.48
N THR A 424 -10.86 8.00 -24.43
CA THR A 424 -10.51 9.10 -25.35
C THR A 424 -10.49 10.47 -24.66
N THR A 425 -11.17 10.61 -23.52
CA THR A 425 -11.18 11.85 -22.72
C THR A 425 -10.20 11.87 -21.55
N LEU A 426 -9.44 10.79 -21.34
CA LEU A 426 -8.39 10.77 -20.31
C LEU A 426 -7.29 11.79 -20.60
N LEU A 427 -6.55 12.19 -19.55
CA LEU A 427 -5.36 13.05 -19.62
C LEU A 427 -5.64 14.45 -20.17
N GLY A 428 -6.84 14.99 -19.92
CA GLY A 428 -7.19 16.36 -20.24
C GLY A 428 -7.69 16.60 -21.66
N ALA A 429 -8.01 15.55 -22.42
CA ALA A 429 -8.71 15.69 -23.69
C ALA A 429 -10.16 16.15 -23.46
N GLN A 430 -10.63 17.10 -24.27
CA GLN A 430 -11.99 17.63 -24.12
C GLN A 430 -13.04 16.65 -24.65
N PRO A 431 -14.11 16.34 -23.90
CA PRO A 431 -15.14 15.40 -24.34
C PRO A 431 -15.81 15.78 -25.66
N ALA A 432 -15.97 17.07 -25.93
CA ALA A 432 -16.56 17.56 -27.18
C ALA A 432 -15.74 17.24 -28.43
N LEU A 433 -14.42 17.06 -28.29
CA LEU A 433 -13.49 16.81 -29.38
C LEU A 433 -13.16 15.32 -29.55
N ALA A 434 -13.53 14.47 -28.59
CA ALA A 434 -13.21 13.05 -28.61
C ALA A 434 -13.87 12.30 -29.77
N GLY A 435 -15.08 12.69 -30.17
CA GLY A 435 -15.80 12.06 -31.29
C GLY A 435 -15.17 12.36 -32.65
N SER A 436 -14.78 13.60 -32.93
CA SER A 436 -14.08 13.98 -34.15
C SER A 436 -12.72 13.33 -34.26
N ALA A 437 -11.93 13.35 -33.17
CA ALA A 437 -10.63 12.70 -33.12
C ALA A 437 -10.72 11.16 -33.29
N ALA A 438 -11.77 10.52 -32.76
CA ALA A 438 -12.02 9.10 -32.97
C ALA A 438 -12.33 8.77 -34.44
N ALA A 439 -13.10 9.63 -35.11
CA ALA A 439 -13.39 9.48 -36.54
C ALA A 439 -12.14 9.69 -37.41
N GLU A 440 -11.26 10.66 -37.06
CA GLU A 440 -10.00 10.96 -37.76
C GLU A 440 -9.03 9.77 -37.81
N VAL A 441 -9.07 8.89 -36.78
CA VAL A 441 -8.22 7.69 -36.72
C VAL A 441 -8.96 6.41 -37.12
N GLY A 442 -10.12 6.51 -37.74
CA GLY A 442 -10.92 5.37 -38.17
C GLY A 442 -11.32 4.44 -37.05
N LEU A 443 -11.62 4.97 -35.86
CA LEU A 443 -12.06 4.16 -34.71
C LEU A 443 -13.50 3.71 -34.92
N ASP A 444 -13.69 2.43 -35.15
CA ASP A 444 -14.95 1.76 -35.50
C ASP A 444 -15.76 1.24 -34.29
N LEU A 445 -15.32 1.56 -33.07
CA LEU A 445 -15.99 1.15 -31.84
C LEU A 445 -16.99 2.21 -31.35
N PRO A 446 -18.17 1.81 -30.87
CA PRO A 446 -19.10 2.74 -30.26
C PRO A 446 -18.52 3.36 -28.97
N PRO A 447 -18.87 4.61 -28.62
CA PRO A 447 -18.35 5.30 -27.44
C PRO A 447 -18.58 4.54 -26.12
N GLU A 448 -19.65 3.78 -26.03
CA GLU A 448 -20.05 2.99 -24.86
C GLU A 448 -19.38 1.63 -24.77
N HIS A 449 -18.60 1.22 -25.79
CA HIS A 449 -17.92 -0.06 -25.79
C HIS A 449 -17.01 -0.20 -24.58
N ALA A 450 -17.15 -1.32 -23.85
CA ALA A 450 -16.44 -1.55 -22.60
C ALA A 450 -14.97 -1.89 -22.84
N VAL A 451 -14.11 -1.21 -22.10
CA VAL A 451 -12.68 -1.48 -21.98
C VAL A 451 -12.42 -2.01 -20.57
N TYR A 452 -11.82 -3.19 -20.48
CA TYR A 452 -11.50 -3.84 -19.19
C TYR A 452 -10.02 -3.64 -18.84
N ASP A 453 -9.64 -4.14 -17.66
CA ASP A 453 -8.26 -4.10 -17.18
C ASP A 453 -7.24 -4.55 -18.24
N ALA A 454 -6.13 -3.84 -18.32
CA ALA A 454 -5.05 -4.09 -19.29
C ALA A 454 -5.52 -4.05 -20.77
N GLY A 455 -6.58 -3.28 -21.07
CA GLY A 455 -7.08 -3.12 -22.44
C GLY A 455 -7.83 -4.35 -22.97
N ARG A 456 -8.27 -5.27 -22.10
CA ARG A 456 -9.14 -6.38 -22.51
C ARG A 456 -10.47 -5.82 -23.04
N GLY A 457 -11.03 -6.48 -24.06
CA GLY A 457 -12.24 -6.06 -24.74
C GLY A 457 -11.98 -5.29 -26.05
N VAL A 458 -10.75 -4.88 -26.31
CA VAL A 458 -10.33 -4.26 -27.56
C VAL A 458 -9.09 -4.96 -28.12
N SER A 459 -8.94 -4.96 -29.45
CA SER A 459 -7.72 -5.47 -30.11
C SER A 459 -6.55 -4.50 -29.92
N ALA A 460 -5.31 -4.94 -30.16
CA ALA A 460 -4.14 -4.08 -30.06
C ALA A 460 -4.25 -2.84 -30.96
N GLY A 461 -4.71 -3.01 -32.21
CA GLY A 461 -4.93 -1.89 -33.12
C GLY A 461 -6.07 -0.95 -32.70
N GLN A 462 -7.15 -1.48 -32.11
CA GLN A 462 -8.21 -0.65 -31.53
C GLN A 462 -7.71 0.14 -30.32
N GLY A 463 -6.90 -0.50 -29.45
CA GLY A 463 -6.26 0.17 -28.30
C GLY A 463 -5.34 1.31 -28.76
N GLN A 464 -4.57 1.09 -29.81
CA GLN A 464 -3.70 2.11 -30.42
C GLN A 464 -4.53 3.29 -30.94
N ARG A 465 -5.62 3.03 -31.69
CA ARG A 465 -6.52 4.07 -32.19
C ARG A 465 -7.22 4.86 -31.10
N ILE A 466 -7.64 4.22 -30.00
CA ILE A 466 -8.20 4.92 -28.84
C ILE A 466 -7.19 5.89 -28.23
N ALA A 467 -5.93 5.46 -28.05
CA ALA A 467 -4.90 6.32 -27.49
C ALA A 467 -4.47 7.43 -28.46
N LEU A 468 -4.45 7.15 -29.75
CA LEU A 468 -4.19 8.15 -30.79
C LEU A 468 -5.31 9.19 -30.83
N ALA A 469 -6.60 8.78 -30.82
CA ALA A 469 -7.75 9.69 -30.72
C ALA A 469 -7.65 10.58 -29.47
N ARG A 470 -7.22 10.04 -28.34
CA ARG A 470 -6.95 10.82 -27.11
C ARG A 470 -5.89 11.91 -27.34
N ALA A 471 -4.77 11.56 -27.98
CA ALA A 471 -3.70 12.51 -28.25
C ALA A 471 -4.17 13.61 -29.22
N LEU A 472 -4.91 13.25 -30.28
CA LEU A 472 -5.47 14.21 -31.22
C LEU A 472 -6.52 15.12 -30.58
N ALA A 473 -7.43 14.57 -29.78
CA ALA A 473 -8.41 15.36 -29.03
C ALA A 473 -7.76 16.36 -28.05
N ARG A 474 -6.62 15.98 -27.46
CA ARG A 474 -5.84 16.88 -26.61
C ARG A 474 -5.15 17.99 -27.42
N ALA A 475 -4.65 17.68 -28.61
CA ALA A 475 -4.08 18.68 -29.51
C ALA A 475 -5.13 19.71 -29.93
N ASP A 476 -6.32 19.26 -30.33
CA ASP A 476 -7.46 20.13 -30.67
C ASP A 476 -7.92 20.99 -29.46
N GLY A 477 -7.67 20.50 -28.25
CA GLY A 477 -7.96 21.19 -26.99
C GLY A 477 -6.94 22.27 -26.60
N GLY A 478 -5.91 22.52 -27.40
CA GLY A 478 -4.91 23.58 -27.18
C GLY A 478 -3.51 23.08 -26.85
N ALA A 479 -3.18 21.82 -27.17
CA ALA A 479 -1.83 21.26 -27.05
C ALA A 479 -1.18 21.12 -28.44
N PRO A 480 -0.55 22.19 -28.99
CA PRO A 480 -0.10 22.24 -30.37
C PRO A 480 1.14 21.39 -30.69
N VAL A 481 1.74 20.75 -29.68
CA VAL A 481 2.89 19.85 -29.87
C VAL A 481 2.43 18.42 -29.71
N LEU A 482 2.56 17.63 -30.80
CA LEU A 482 2.23 16.20 -30.80
C LEU A 482 3.52 15.38 -30.76
N LEU A 483 3.67 14.56 -29.71
CA LEU A 483 4.72 13.54 -29.59
C LEU A 483 4.10 12.17 -29.80
N LEU A 484 4.40 11.51 -30.90
CA LEU A 484 3.79 10.25 -31.33
C LEU A 484 4.84 9.14 -31.38
N ASP A 485 4.79 8.21 -30.42
CA ASP A 485 5.74 7.10 -30.34
C ASP A 485 5.14 5.85 -31.02
N GLU A 486 5.73 5.43 -32.13
CA GLU A 486 5.31 4.32 -33.01
C GLU A 486 3.80 4.39 -33.36
N PRO A 487 3.29 5.50 -33.91
CA PRO A 487 1.84 5.68 -34.13
C PRO A 487 1.26 4.72 -35.18
N SER A 488 2.10 4.21 -36.13
CA SER A 488 1.70 3.24 -37.15
C SER A 488 1.66 1.78 -36.66
N ALA A 489 2.10 1.52 -35.41
CA ALA A 489 2.13 0.16 -34.86
C ALA A 489 0.73 -0.46 -34.81
N HIS A 490 0.61 -1.73 -35.23
CA HIS A 490 -0.64 -2.49 -35.28
C HIS A 490 -1.76 -1.93 -36.16
N LEU A 491 -1.44 -0.99 -37.08
CA LEU A 491 -2.37 -0.48 -38.08
C LEU A 491 -2.20 -1.18 -39.41
N SER A 492 -3.29 -1.31 -40.19
CA SER A 492 -3.22 -1.79 -41.57
C SER A 492 -2.57 -0.73 -42.48
N PRO A 493 -2.02 -1.11 -43.66
CA PRO A 493 -1.41 -0.15 -44.55
C PRO A 493 -2.34 1.01 -44.95
N GLU A 494 -3.62 0.74 -45.10
CA GLU A 494 -4.63 1.74 -45.47
C GLU A 494 -4.80 2.75 -44.34
N LEU A 495 -4.92 2.27 -43.07
CA LEU A 495 -5.04 3.13 -41.90
C LEU A 495 -3.77 3.95 -41.61
N VAL A 496 -2.59 3.42 -42.01
CA VAL A 496 -1.33 4.19 -41.93
C VAL A 496 -1.34 5.34 -42.91
N ALA A 497 -1.88 5.16 -44.12
CA ALA A 497 -2.01 6.24 -45.08
C ALA A 497 -3.01 7.32 -44.61
N GLU A 498 -4.16 6.92 -44.10
CA GLU A 498 -5.15 7.85 -43.50
C GLU A 498 -4.54 8.63 -42.33
N LEU A 499 -3.78 7.97 -41.45
CA LEU A 499 -3.06 8.62 -40.36
C LEU A 499 -2.02 9.62 -40.90
N ALA A 500 -1.26 9.26 -41.92
CA ALA A 500 -0.28 10.15 -42.56
C ALA A 500 -0.93 11.44 -43.06
N ASP A 501 -2.05 11.30 -43.78
CA ASP A 501 -2.83 12.45 -44.27
C ASP A 501 -3.37 13.32 -43.15
N ALA A 502 -3.85 12.70 -42.07
CA ALA A 502 -4.32 13.41 -40.87
C ALA A 502 -3.21 14.21 -40.17
N LEU A 503 -2.00 13.63 -40.07
CA LEU A 503 -0.84 14.29 -39.47
C LEU A 503 -0.32 15.45 -40.31
N LEU A 504 -0.28 15.30 -41.66
CA LEU A 504 0.03 16.40 -42.59
C LEU A 504 -0.99 17.54 -42.50
N ALA A 505 -2.28 17.22 -42.42
CA ALA A 505 -3.33 18.22 -42.25
C ALA A 505 -3.18 18.98 -40.92
N ARG A 506 -2.70 18.32 -39.85
CA ARG A 506 -2.42 18.97 -38.55
C ARG A 506 -1.21 19.89 -38.63
N ALA A 507 -0.12 19.45 -39.22
CA ALA A 507 1.04 20.29 -39.48
C ALA A 507 0.62 21.53 -40.28
N ALA A 508 -0.18 21.37 -41.33
CA ALA A 508 -0.69 22.52 -42.13
C ALA A 508 -1.54 23.51 -41.32
N ARG A 509 -2.14 23.10 -40.18
CA ARG A 509 -2.86 23.98 -39.25
C ARG A 509 -1.94 24.70 -38.26
N GLY A 510 -0.65 24.37 -38.25
CA GLY A 510 0.35 24.98 -37.37
C GLY A 510 0.80 24.11 -36.20
N ASP A 511 0.31 22.88 -36.07
CA ASP A 511 0.76 21.95 -35.04
C ASP A 511 2.23 21.50 -35.35
N ALA A 512 3.04 21.32 -34.32
CA ALA A 512 4.35 20.67 -34.42
C ALA A 512 4.20 19.17 -34.19
N VAL A 513 4.39 18.38 -35.24
CA VAL A 513 4.23 16.92 -35.19
C VAL A 513 5.59 16.25 -35.12
N ILE A 514 5.88 15.54 -34.03
CA ILE A 514 7.13 14.81 -33.79
C ILE A 514 6.81 13.33 -33.67
N ILE A 515 7.34 12.53 -34.59
CA ILE A 515 7.06 11.10 -34.69
C ILE A 515 8.34 10.31 -34.39
N ALA A 516 8.31 9.40 -33.45
CA ALA A 516 9.33 8.38 -33.28
C ALA A 516 8.87 7.12 -34.02
N SER A 517 9.58 6.70 -35.05
CA SER A 517 9.20 5.52 -35.84
C SER A 517 10.40 4.85 -36.49
N HIS A 518 10.20 3.59 -36.87
CA HIS A 518 11.09 2.84 -37.78
C HIS A 518 10.38 2.51 -39.12
N ASP A 519 9.19 3.09 -39.33
CA ASP A 519 8.35 2.85 -40.53
C ASP A 519 8.68 3.88 -41.63
N ASP A 520 9.14 3.41 -42.78
CA ASP A 520 9.51 4.26 -43.91
C ASP A 520 8.33 5.11 -44.44
N ARG A 521 7.08 4.67 -44.19
CA ARG A 521 5.89 5.43 -44.58
C ARG A 521 5.73 6.72 -43.74
N MET A 522 6.17 6.70 -42.48
CA MET A 522 6.21 7.90 -41.63
C MET A 522 7.36 8.83 -42.06
N VAL A 523 8.48 8.26 -42.53
CA VAL A 523 9.59 9.04 -43.11
C VAL A 523 9.16 9.78 -44.38
N ALA A 524 8.30 9.16 -45.18
CA ALA A 524 7.83 9.75 -46.44
C ALA A 524 7.04 11.06 -46.30
N ILE A 525 6.44 11.31 -45.12
CA ILE A 525 5.68 12.54 -44.81
C ILE A 525 6.50 13.56 -44.03
N ALA A 526 7.76 13.28 -43.73
CA ALA A 526 8.57 14.14 -42.88
C ALA A 526 9.12 15.35 -43.64
N ASP A 527 9.03 16.54 -43.05
CA ASP A 527 9.78 17.72 -43.48
C ASP A 527 11.24 17.63 -43.01
N GLU A 528 11.49 16.99 -41.86
CA GLU A 528 12.81 16.75 -41.28
C GLU A 528 12.91 15.33 -40.73
N VAL A 529 14.01 14.63 -41.10
CA VAL A 529 14.31 13.28 -40.60
C VAL A 529 15.57 13.33 -39.75
N VAL A 530 15.46 12.89 -38.51
CA VAL A 530 16.55 12.84 -37.53
C VAL A 530 16.90 11.37 -37.28
N HIS A 531 18.12 10.97 -37.62
CA HIS A 531 18.58 9.60 -37.43
C HIS A 531 19.18 9.37 -36.04
N LEU A 532 18.72 8.30 -35.35
CA LEU A 532 19.21 7.86 -34.03
C LEU A 532 20.00 6.56 -34.14
#